data_22fddbad796b0000c69c1566d090e1bc
#
_entry.id   22fddbad796b0000c69c1566d090e1bc
#
_cell.length_a   1.000
_cell.length_b   1.000
_cell.length_c   1.000
_cell.angle_alpha   90.00
_cell.angle_beta   90.00
_cell.angle_gamma   90.00
#
_symmetry.space_group_name_H-M   'P 1'
#
loop_
_entity.id
_entity.type
_entity.pdbx_description
1 polymer ?
#
loop_
_entity_poly.entity_id
_entity_poly.type
_entity_poly.pdbx_seq_one_letter_code
_entity_poly.pdbx_strand_id
1 'polypeptide(L)'
;MRMAYGYQYLNGQEEKAIPYAKRWAELDPEDEDAVTVIKECEAEIAKRESSNPASTEDADKTGMFAGSVLLSKGEWDRNQLMADLVQQWNIDVDDDEKNDTEHPDILLITSGDMIGAITLMRSPVPNGEAEECAENNYMWPDAVKVAKEHAAHILVAVIGKEEDVLERGRFYTKLVAACCRQAHATGVYTSGVVFEPSFYEEMAGVMKEGELPLNNWIWFGLYRTATGVNAYTYGMDIFGKEELEVLDANAEPMTVREFLVNLVGYVLDEDVTLKDGETIGFSADDKHRITRSQGVALPEQMTLKVSWDSSDDDPDDTKETTEEADTGLDERE
;
A
#
# COMPACT_ATOMS: atom_id res chain seq x y z
N MET A 1 -2.88 -24.34 11.65
CA MET A 1 -3.74 -23.88 12.75
C MET A 1 -3.82 -22.34 12.83
N ARG A 2 -2.84 -21.64 13.36
CA ARG A 2 -2.92 -20.18 13.65
C ARG A 2 -3.10 -19.24 12.46
N MET A 3 -2.57 -19.59 11.28
CA MET A 3 -2.73 -18.78 10.05
C MET A 3 -4.16 -18.75 9.54
N ALA A 4 -4.86 -19.89 9.58
CA ALA A 4 -6.25 -19.94 9.21
C ALA A 4 -7.11 -19.03 10.09
N TYR A 5 -6.85 -19.01 11.40
CA TYR A 5 -7.50 -18.08 12.33
C TYR A 5 -7.12 -16.61 12.05
N GLY A 6 -5.85 -16.34 11.77
CA GLY A 6 -5.41 -14.97 11.46
C GLY A 6 -6.16 -14.37 10.28
N TYR A 7 -6.30 -15.11 9.18
CA TYR A 7 -7.04 -14.65 8.00
C TYR A 7 -8.57 -14.68 8.19
N GLN A 8 -9.11 -15.61 8.99
CA GLN A 8 -10.54 -15.67 9.30
C GLN A 8 -11.03 -14.42 10.03
N TYR A 9 -10.21 -13.83 10.90
CA TYR A 9 -10.56 -12.61 11.64
C TYR A 9 -10.27 -11.32 10.86
N LEU A 10 -9.56 -11.39 9.73
CA LEU A 10 -9.37 -10.27 8.82
C LEU A 10 -10.55 -10.23 7.85
N ASN A 11 -11.52 -9.37 8.12
CA ASN A 11 -12.69 -9.16 7.27
C ASN A 11 -12.27 -9.04 5.79
N GLY A 12 -12.80 -9.88 4.93
CA GLY A 12 -12.51 -9.86 3.51
C GLY A 12 -11.38 -10.77 3.03
N GLN A 13 -10.72 -11.52 3.92
CA GLN A 13 -9.62 -12.42 3.55
C GLN A 13 -9.91 -13.91 3.82
N GLU A 14 -11.17 -14.27 3.94
CA GLU A 14 -11.60 -15.65 4.22
C GLU A 14 -11.13 -16.64 3.14
N GLU A 15 -11.03 -16.19 1.88
CA GLU A 15 -10.48 -16.99 0.78
C GLU A 15 -9.03 -17.39 1.02
N LYS A 16 -8.23 -16.49 1.64
CA LYS A 16 -6.85 -16.78 2.03
C LYS A 16 -6.75 -17.73 3.23
N ALA A 17 -7.75 -17.78 4.10
CA ALA A 17 -7.79 -18.68 5.24
C ALA A 17 -7.97 -20.15 4.82
N ILE A 18 -8.77 -20.41 3.79
CA ILE A 18 -9.18 -21.75 3.35
C ILE A 18 -8.00 -22.68 3.02
N PRO A 19 -6.97 -22.29 2.23
CA PRO A 19 -5.83 -23.16 1.94
C PRO A 19 -5.07 -23.60 3.20
N TYR A 20 -4.92 -22.71 4.17
CA TYR A 20 -4.26 -23.01 5.43
C TYR A 20 -5.10 -23.92 6.33
N ALA A 21 -6.40 -23.72 6.38
CA ALA A 21 -7.31 -24.56 7.13
C ALA A 21 -7.40 -25.96 6.50
N LYS A 22 -7.42 -26.09 5.16
CA LYS A 22 -7.32 -27.37 4.45
C LYS A 22 -6.00 -28.10 4.75
N ARG A 23 -4.89 -27.37 4.74
CA ARG A 23 -3.59 -27.97 5.09
C ARG A 23 -3.53 -28.40 6.55
N TRP A 24 -4.15 -27.67 7.44
CA TRP A 24 -4.31 -28.04 8.84
C TRP A 24 -5.13 -29.33 9.01
N ALA A 25 -6.30 -29.45 8.36
CA ALA A 25 -7.11 -30.64 8.39
C ALA A 25 -6.38 -31.90 7.82
N GLU A 26 -5.49 -31.71 6.84
CA GLU A 26 -4.63 -32.80 6.34
C GLU A 26 -3.58 -33.27 7.36
N LEU A 27 -3.02 -32.35 8.15
CA LEU A 27 -1.97 -32.64 9.13
C LEU A 27 -2.52 -33.17 10.45
N ASP A 28 -3.74 -32.79 10.81
CA ASP A 28 -4.45 -33.25 12.01
C ASP A 28 -5.94 -33.49 11.69
N PRO A 29 -6.26 -34.68 11.14
CA PRO A 29 -7.63 -34.99 10.71
C PRO A 29 -8.63 -35.15 11.87
N GLU A 30 -8.16 -35.27 13.12
CA GLU A 30 -9.00 -35.38 14.30
C GLU A 30 -9.37 -34.03 14.91
N ASP A 31 -8.73 -32.94 14.43
CA ASP A 31 -8.99 -31.58 14.89
C ASP A 31 -10.20 -30.97 14.15
N GLU A 32 -11.34 -30.91 14.87
CA GLU A 32 -12.60 -30.39 14.31
C GLU A 32 -12.56 -28.87 14.04
N ASP A 33 -11.61 -28.12 14.64
CA ASP A 33 -11.48 -26.67 14.47
C ASP A 33 -11.11 -26.32 13.03
N ALA A 34 -10.26 -27.12 12.37
CA ALA A 34 -9.89 -26.91 10.97
C ALA A 34 -11.11 -26.96 10.04
N VAL A 35 -12.00 -27.91 10.28
CA VAL A 35 -13.24 -28.07 9.50
C VAL A 35 -14.21 -26.92 9.79
N THR A 36 -14.25 -26.46 11.02
CA THR A 36 -15.08 -25.33 11.44
C THR A 36 -14.62 -24.04 10.76
N VAL A 37 -13.32 -23.75 10.76
CA VAL A 37 -12.73 -22.56 10.06
C VAL A 37 -13.06 -22.59 8.57
N ILE A 38 -12.94 -23.74 7.90
CA ILE A 38 -13.29 -23.86 6.46
C ILE A 38 -14.75 -23.50 6.24
N LYS A 39 -15.65 -24.09 7.04
CA LYS A 39 -17.10 -23.86 6.89
C LYS A 39 -17.50 -22.41 7.16
N GLU A 40 -16.91 -21.79 8.17
CA GLU A 40 -17.20 -20.40 8.52
C GLU A 40 -16.71 -19.45 7.43
N CYS A 41 -15.50 -19.67 6.89
CA CYS A 41 -14.98 -18.90 5.77
C CYS A 41 -15.83 -19.09 4.51
N GLU A 42 -16.18 -20.33 4.14
CA GLU A 42 -17.03 -20.60 2.99
C GLU A 42 -18.46 -20.02 3.15
N ALA A 43 -19.01 -20.02 4.38
CA ALA A 43 -20.30 -19.40 4.67
C ALA A 43 -20.27 -17.87 4.55
N GLU A 44 -19.20 -17.23 4.98
CA GLU A 44 -19.04 -15.77 4.89
C GLU A 44 -18.79 -15.33 3.44
N ILE A 45 -18.01 -16.09 2.66
CA ILE A 45 -17.86 -15.89 1.21
C ILE A 45 -19.23 -16.03 0.50
N ALA A 46 -19.97 -17.11 0.76
CA ALA A 46 -21.27 -17.32 0.15
C ALA A 46 -22.31 -16.24 0.53
N LYS A 47 -22.23 -15.70 1.75
CA LYS A 47 -23.08 -14.61 2.21
C LYS A 47 -22.75 -13.30 1.47
N ARG A 48 -21.46 -13.01 1.21
CA ARG A 48 -21.03 -11.89 0.38
C ARG A 48 -21.51 -12.03 -1.06
N GLU A 49 -21.31 -13.17 -1.69
CA GLU A 49 -21.76 -13.45 -3.05
C GLU A 49 -23.27 -13.32 -3.21
N SER A 50 -24.06 -13.69 -2.19
CA SER A 50 -25.50 -13.56 -2.21
C SER A 50 -26.03 -12.15 -1.98
N SER A 51 -25.25 -11.30 -1.33
CA SER A 51 -25.64 -9.91 -1.00
C SER A 51 -25.26 -8.90 -2.08
N ASN A 52 -24.34 -9.22 -3.01
CA ASN A 52 -23.99 -8.32 -4.11
C ASN A 52 -23.39 -9.09 -5.32
N PRO A 53 -24.22 -9.50 -6.31
CA PRO A 53 -23.76 -10.30 -7.45
C PRO A 53 -22.96 -9.54 -8.51
N ALA A 54 -22.54 -8.30 -8.26
CA ALA A 54 -21.87 -7.43 -9.23
C ALA A 54 -20.55 -6.76 -8.75
N SER A 55 -20.00 -7.13 -7.58
CA SER A 55 -18.77 -6.47 -7.08
C SER A 55 -17.95 -7.39 -6.17
N THR A 56 -17.38 -8.47 -6.73
CA THR A 56 -16.54 -9.41 -5.97
C THR A 56 -15.04 -9.17 -6.10
N GLU A 57 -14.59 -8.04 -6.66
CA GLU A 57 -13.17 -7.72 -6.80
C GLU A 57 -12.67 -6.50 -6.00
N ASP A 58 -13.58 -5.68 -5.45
CA ASP A 58 -13.21 -4.52 -4.62
C ASP A 58 -13.76 -4.70 -3.18
N ALA A 59 -13.23 -5.64 -2.42
CA ALA A 59 -13.33 -5.52 -0.97
C ALA A 59 -12.61 -4.23 -0.59
N ASP A 60 -13.32 -3.30 0.06
CA ASP A 60 -12.79 -2.02 0.51
C ASP A 60 -11.53 -2.26 1.36
N LYS A 61 -10.37 -2.07 0.74
CA LYS A 61 -9.05 -2.22 1.38
C LYS A 61 -8.66 -1.00 2.20
N THR A 62 -9.51 0.03 2.20
CA THR A 62 -9.25 1.31 2.86
C THR A 62 -8.88 1.10 4.33
N GLY A 63 -7.71 1.58 4.69
CA GLY A 63 -7.20 1.53 6.05
C GLY A 63 -6.72 0.15 6.54
N MET A 64 -6.59 -0.84 5.67
CA MET A 64 -6.01 -2.15 6.01
C MET A 64 -4.50 -2.14 5.76
N PHE A 65 -3.72 -2.11 6.81
CA PHE A 65 -2.26 -2.16 6.71
C PHE A 65 -1.75 -3.54 7.13
N ALA A 66 -1.10 -4.23 6.20
CA ALA A 66 -0.44 -5.50 6.47
C ALA A 66 0.81 -5.67 5.59
N GLY A 67 1.83 -6.32 6.13
CA GLY A 67 3.07 -6.62 5.41
C GLY A 67 3.94 -7.56 6.21
N SER A 68 5.09 -7.94 5.64
CA SER A 68 5.98 -8.94 6.22
C SER A 68 7.42 -8.47 6.23
N VAL A 69 8.10 -8.57 7.36
CA VAL A 69 9.56 -8.46 7.42
C VAL A 69 10.16 -9.84 7.18
N LEU A 70 10.86 -10.01 6.07
CA LEU A 70 11.49 -11.26 5.65
C LEU A 70 12.70 -11.56 6.54
N LEU A 71 12.82 -12.81 6.98
CA LEU A 71 13.89 -13.24 7.88
C LEU A 71 14.72 -14.36 7.25
N SER A 72 16.03 -14.31 7.46
CA SER A 72 16.96 -15.41 7.12
C SER A 72 16.82 -16.62 8.05
N LYS A 73 16.18 -16.43 9.22
CA LYS A 73 15.90 -17.50 10.21
C LYS A 73 14.59 -17.21 10.93
N GLY A 74 13.86 -18.25 11.34
CA GLY A 74 12.63 -18.17 12.12
C GLY A 74 12.86 -17.86 13.60
N GLU A 75 13.64 -16.83 13.88
CA GLU A 75 14.03 -16.39 15.23
C GLU A 75 13.89 -14.87 15.31
N TRP A 76 13.43 -14.37 16.44
CA TRP A 76 13.39 -12.95 16.75
C TRP A 76 13.78 -12.69 18.21
N ASP A 77 14.25 -11.48 18.50
CA ASP A 77 14.44 -11.01 19.87
C ASP A 77 13.26 -10.11 20.24
N ARG A 78 12.26 -10.69 20.92
CA ARG A 78 11.04 -9.98 21.34
C ARG A 78 11.37 -8.84 22.31
N ASN A 79 12.38 -9.01 23.20
CA ASN A 79 12.77 -7.97 24.13
C ASN A 79 13.43 -6.78 23.41
N GLN A 80 14.28 -7.06 22.44
CA GLN A 80 14.87 -6.02 21.59
C GLN A 80 13.79 -5.28 20.82
N LEU A 81 12.82 -6.00 20.23
CA LEU A 81 11.68 -5.38 19.50
C LEU A 81 10.88 -4.43 20.41
N MET A 82 10.52 -4.87 21.62
CA MET A 82 9.81 -4.01 22.58
C MET A 82 10.64 -2.79 22.99
N ALA A 83 11.95 -2.96 23.18
CA ALA A 83 12.84 -1.85 23.48
C ALA A 83 12.93 -0.84 22.30
N ASP A 84 12.98 -1.31 21.06
CA ASP A 84 13.00 -0.46 19.87
C ASP A 84 11.68 0.29 19.68
N LEU A 85 10.54 -0.33 19.94
CA LEU A 85 9.22 0.34 19.92
C LEU A 85 9.18 1.54 20.89
N VAL A 86 9.65 1.34 22.13
CA VAL A 86 9.70 2.41 23.14
C VAL A 86 10.72 3.48 22.76
N GLN A 87 11.96 3.10 22.45
CA GLN A 87 13.08 4.04 22.28
C GLN A 87 13.03 4.82 20.98
N GLN A 88 12.64 4.18 19.88
CA GLN A 88 12.65 4.81 18.55
C GLN A 88 11.32 5.53 18.24
N TRP A 89 10.21 4.99 18.74
CA TRP A 89 8.88 5.40 18.30
C TRP A 89 7.98 5.89 19.44
N ASN A 90 8.46 5.86 20.71
CA ASN A 90 7.70 6.23 21.90
C ASN A 90 6.36 5.48 21.99
N ILE A 91 6.38 4.19 21.64
CA ILE A 91 5.23 3.29 21.74
C ILE A 91 5.40 2.47 23.00
N ASP A 92 4.51 2.64 23.97
CA ASP A 92 4.49 1.83 25.17
C ASP A 92 3.99 0.41 24.86
N VAL A 93 4.55 -0.55 25.53
CA VAL A 93 4.12 -1.96 25.50
C VAL A 93 3.50 -2.31 26.84
N ASP A 94 2.32 -2.90 26.82
CA ASP A 94 1.60 -3.27 28.04
C ASP A 94 2.38 -4.31 28.86
N ASP A 95 2.23 -4.27 30.18
CA ASP A 95 2.95 -5.19 31.08
C ASP A 95 2.51 -6.64 30.89
N ASP A 96 1.27 -6.89 30.51
CA ASP A 96 0.77 -8.23 30.19
C ASP A 96 1.52 -8.79 28.96
N GLU A 97 1.73 -7.98 27.93
CA GLU A 97 2.50 -8.35 26.75
C GLU A 97 3.99 -8.58 27.06
N LYS A 98 4.60 -7.75 27.91
CA LYS A 98 6.00 -7.93 28.35
C LYS A 98 6.23 -9.26 29.08
N ASN A 99 5.22 -9.74 29.78
CA ASN A 99 5.29 -10.93 30.61
C ASN A 99 4.65 -12.16 29.96
N ASP A 100 4.05 -12.04 28.78
CA ASP A 100 3.43 -13.16 28.08
C ASP A 100 4.50 -14.17 27.61
N THR A 101 4.49 -15.33 28.22
CA THR A 101 5.33 -16.48 27.87
C THR A 101 4.55 -17.60 27.20
N GLU A 102 3.22 -17.48 27.15
CA GLU A 102 2.35 -18.49 26.53
C GLU A 102 2.31 -18.34 25.00
N HIS A 103 2.44 -17.08 24.52
CA HIS A 103 2.43 -16.77 23.09
C HIS A 103 3.73 -16.08 22.65
N PRO A 104 4.88 -16.76 22.70
CA PRO A 104 6.19 -16.15 22.45
C PRO A 104 6.38 -15.64 21.00
N ASP A 105 5.54 -16.08 20.09
CA ASP A 105 5.57 -15.72 18.67
C ASP A 105 4.60 -14.59 18.29
N ILE A 106 3.87 -14.05 19.25
CA ILE A 106 2.88 -12.98 19.04
C ILE A 106 3.19 -11.83 19.98
N LEU A 107 3.09 -10.61 19.48
CA LEU A 107 3.15 -9.37 20.26
C LEU A 107 1.99 -8.48 19.79
N LEU A 108 1.12 -8.11 20.70
CA LEU A 108 0.02 -7.18 20.45
C LEU A 108 0.38 -5.81 21.02
N ILE A 109 0.19 -4.77 20.21
CA ILE A 109 0.46 -3.38 20.60
C ILE A 109 -0.81 -2.58 20.44
N THR A 110 -1.24 -1.89 21.48
CA THR A 110 -2.40 -1.00 21.44
C THR A 110 -1.97 0.46 21.36
N SER A 111 -2.68 1.26 20.57
CA SER A 111 -2.48 2.71 20.47
C SER A 111 -3.84 3.36 20.15
N GLY A 112 -4.47 4.02 21.13
CA GLY A 112 -5.84 4.48 21.00
C GLY A 112 -6.81 3.30 20.81
N ASP A 113 -7.60 3.31 19.74
CA ASP A 113 -8.48 2.20 19.35
C ASP A 113 -7.83 1.27 18.30
N MET A 114 -6.57 1.52 17.94
CA MET A 114 -5.79 0.69 17.03
C MET A 114 -5.14 -0.48 17.76
N ILE A 115 -5.10 -1.62 17.08
CA ILE A 115 -4.38 -2.81 17.51
C ILE A 115 -3.37 -3.18 16.42
N GLY A 116 -2.10 -3.20 16.77
CA GLY A 116 -1.02 -3.73 15.95
C GLY A 116 -0.70 -5.15 16.38
N ALA A 117 -0.77 -6.09 15.44
CA ALA A 117 -0.36 -7.48 15.66
C ALA A 117 0.96 -7.73 14.96
N ILE A 118 1.96 -8.19 15.70
CA ILE A 118 3.28 -8.58 15.21
C ILE A 118 3.45 -10.06 15.50
N THR A 119 3.61 -10.87 14.46
CA THR A 119 3.62 -12.34 14.59
C THR A 119 4.80 -12.95 13.87
N LEU A 120 5.62 -13.71 14.58
CA LEU A 120 6.70 -14.50 13.98
C LEU A 120 6.14 -15.74 13.28
N MET A 121 6.31 -15.79 11.99
CA MET A 121 5.95 -16.91 11.13
C MET A 121 7.24 -17.69 10.76
N ARG A 122 7.35 -18.95 11.23
CA ARG A 122 8.54 -19.81 10.99
C ARG A 122 8.48 -20.52 9.63
N SER A 123 7.96 -19.87 8.63
CA SER A 123 7.90 -20.31 7.24
C SER A 123 8.08 -19.11 6.32
N PRO A 124 8.53 -19.30 5.08
CA PRO A 124 8.52 -18.23 4.08
C PRO A 124 7.12 -17.65 3.86
N VAL A 125 7.06 -16.45 3.29
CA VAL A 125 5.81 -15.87 2.76
C VAL A 125 5.25 -16.87 1.74
N PRO A 126 3.96 -17.24 1.86
CA PRO A 126 3.39 -18.30 1.03
C PRO A 126 3.23 -17.87 -0.43
N ASN A 127 3.03 -18.89 -1.30
CA ASN A 127 2.68 -18.77 -2.72
C ASN A 127 3.72 -18.04 -3.60
N GLY A 128 4.90 -17.70 -3.09
CA GLY A 128 5.91 -16.94 -3.85
C GLY A 128 5.55 -15.46 -4.03
N GLU A 129 4.62 -14.93 -3.24
CA GLU A 129 4.17 -13.52 -3.36
C GLU A 129 5.32 -12.52 -3.16
N ALA A 130 6.19 -12.75 -2.17
CA ALA A 130 7.33 -11.88 -1.93
C ALA A 130 8.34 -11.92 -3.08
N GLU A 131 8.57 -13.10 -3.67
CA GLU A 131 9.47 -13.31 -4.80
C GLU A 131 8.97 -12.59 -6.06
N GLU A 132 7.68 -12.69 -6.35
CA GLU A 132 7.05 -12.03 -7.48
C GLU A 132 7.10 -10.50 -7.31
N CYS A 133 6.71 -10.01 -6.14
CA CYS A 133 6.72 -8.57 -5.85
C CYS A 133 8.14 -7.98 -5.78
N ALA A 134 9.15 -8.78 -5.45
CA ALA A 134 10.54 -8.32 -5.43
C ALA A 134 11.06 -7.92 -6.83
N GLU A 135 10.48 -8.47 -7.90
CA GLU A 135 10.84 -8.13 -9.28
C GLU A 135 10.48 -6.67 -9.63
N ASN A 136 9.54 -6.07 -8.91
CA ASN A 136 9.13 -4.68 -9.12
C ASN A 136 10.15 -3.66 -8.61
N ASN A 137 11.08 -4.05 -7.72
CA ASN A 137 12.01 -3.10 -7.11
C ASN A 137 13.21 -2.77 -8.02
N TYR A 138 13.11 -1.66 -8.75
CA TYR A 138 14.21 -1.17 -9.60
C TYR A 138 15.34 -0.48 -8.80
N MET A 139 15.13 -0.16 -7.52
CA MET A 139 16.12 0.53 -6.68
C MET A 139 17.04 -0.43 -5.93
N TRP A 140 16.61 -1.68 -5.73
CA TRP A 140 17.37 -2.67 -4.96
C TRP A 140 17.62 -3.96 -5.75
N PRO A 141 18.81 -4.12 -6.36
CA PRO A 141 19.13 -5.27 -7.20
C PRO A 141 19.09 -6.63 -6.50
N ASP A 142 19.30 -6.66 -5.17
CA ASP A 142 19.28 -7.89 -4.39
C ASP A 142 17.88 -8.34 -3.93
N ALA A 143 16.83 -7.54 -4.17
CA ALA A 143 15.46 -7.80 -3.70
C ALA A 143 14.97 -9.22 -4.03
N VAL A 144 15.09 -9.65 -5.29
CA VAL A 144 14.67 -10.98 -5.76
C VAL A 144 15.45 -12.10 -5.08
N LYS A 145 16.75 -11.91 -4.91
CA LYS A 145 17.59 -12.89 -4.21
C LYS A 145 17.17 -13.05 -2.76
N VAL A 146 17.01 -11.92 -2.06
CA VAL A 146 16.59 -11.92 -0.65
C VAL A 146 15.21 -12.55 -0.49
N ALA A 147 14.26 -12.20 -1.36
CA ALA A 147 12.92 -12.81 -1.34
C ALA A 147 12.97 -14.33 -1.54
N LYS A 148 13.83 -14.85 -2.43
CA LYS A 148 14.00 -16.30 -2.64
C LYS A 148 14.72 -17.03 -1.51
N GLU A 149 15.57 -16.35 -0.75
CA GLU A 149 16.41 -16.95 0.29
C GLU A 149 15.81 -16.84 1.69
N HIS A 150 14.70 -16.08 1.88
CA HIS A 150 14.10 -15.94 3.22
C HIS A 150 13.51 -17.28 3.70
N ALA A 151 13.70 -17.55 4.99
CA ALA A 151 13.28 -18.80 5.62
C ALA A 151 12.06 -18.65 6.53
N ALA A 152 11.77 -17.42 6.92
CA ALA A 152 10.69 -17.05 7.85
C ALA A 152 10.31 -15.59 7.60
N HIS A 153 9.25 -15.09 8.27
CA HIS A 153 8.90 -13.68 8.24
C HIS A 153 8.21 -13.24 9.53
N ILE A 154 8.23 -11.95 9.80
CA ILE A 154 7.38 -11.33 10.82
C ILE A 154 6.20 -10.68 10.07
N LEU A 155 5.00 -11.19 10.28
CA LEU A 155 3.78 -10.57 9.81
C LEU A 155 3.41 -9.41 10.73
N VAL A 156 3.20 -8.24 10.17
CA VAL A 156 2.72 -7.05 10.86
C VAL A 156 1.40 -6.63 10.25
N ALA A 157 0.37 -6.45 11.08
CA ALA A 157 -0.92 -5.95 10.66
C ALA A 157 -1.45 -4.94 11.66
N VAL A 158 -2.14 -3.91 11.17
CA VAL A 158 -2.80 -2.90 12.01
C VAL A 158 -4.27 -2.82 11.64
N ILE A 159 -5.11 -2.88 12.66
CA ILE A 159 -6.56 -2.69 12.58
C ILE A 159 -6.98 -1.57 13.54
N GLY A 160 -8.02 -0.83 13.17
CA GLY A 160 -8.63 0.23 13.99
C GLY A 160 -9.93 0.67 13.34
N LYS A 161 -10.87 1.21 14.10
CA LYS A 161 -12.21 1.53 13.59
C LYS A 161 -12.44 3.03 13.39
N GLU A 162 -11.92 3.86 14.26
CA GLU A 162 -12.25 5.29 14.34
C GLU A 162 -11.06 6.20 14.02
N GLU A 163 -9.83 5.66 14.06
CA GLU A 163 -8.64 6.44 13.78
C GLU A 163 -8.54 6.78 12.29
N ASP A 164 -7.96 7.94 12.02
CA ASP A 164 -7.60 8.38 10.68
C ASP A 164 -6.71 7.32 10.00
N VAL A 165 -6.94 7.08 8.71
CA VAL A 165 -6.16 6.14 7.91
C VAL A 165 -4.67 6.50 7.88
N LEU A 166 -4.32 7.79 7.89
CA LEU A 166 -2.92 8.24 7.97
C LEU A 166 -2.29 7.88 9.31
N GLU A 167 -3.00 8.02 10.42
CA GLU A 167 -2.50 7.62 11.74
C GLU A 167 -2.33 6.10 11.84
N ARG A 168 -3.23 5.30 11.25
CA ARG A 168 -3.03 3.87 11.11
C ARG A 168 -1.79 3.52 10.30
N GLY A 169 -1.59 4.20 9.18
CA GLY A 169 -0.40 4.05 8.35
C GLY A 169 0.88 4.41 9.11
N ARG A 170 0.89 5.53 9.86
CA ARG A 170 2.01 5.93 10.73
C ARG A 170 2.29 4.86 11.80
N PHE A 171 1.26 4.35 12.45
CA PHE A 171 1.40 3.31 13.46
C PHE A 171 1.96 2.02 12.86
N TYR A 172 1.40 1.55 11.75
CA TYR A 172 1.91 0.40 11.01
C TYR A 172 3.39 0.55 10.62
N THR A 173 3.75 1.70 10.07
CA THR A 173 5.13 1.98 9.65
C THR A 173 6.11 1.90 10.81
N LYS A 174 5.73 2.44 11.99
CA LYS A 174 6.55 2.36 13.21
C LYS A 174 6.78 0.91 13.66
N LEU A 175 5.73 0.06 13.59
CA LEU A 175 5.84 -1.35 13.96
C LEU A 175 6.76 -2.11 13.00
N VAL A 176 6.60 -1.91 11.68
CA VAL A 176 7.46 -2.54 10.67
C VAL A 176 8.90 -2.06 10.79
N ALA A 177 9.13 -0.76 10.96
CA ALA A 177 10.48 -0.21 11.13
C ALA A 177 11.19 -0.76 12.38
N ALA A 178 10.48 -0.99 13.47
CA ALA A 178 11.03 -1.67 14.64
C ALA A 178 11.41 -3.13 14.33
N CYS A 179 10.59 -3.85 13.53
CA CYS A 179 10.89 -5.22 13.10
C CYS A 179 12.10 -5.28 12.15
N CYS A 180 12.38 -4.23 11.36
CA CYS A 180 13.56 -4.15 10.50
C CYS A 180 14.89 -4.25 11.27
N ARG A 181 14.90 -3.90 12.56
CA ARG A 181 16.07 -3.92 13.43
C ARG A 181 16.40 -5.31 14.01
N GLN A 182 15.58 -6.31 13.72
CA GLN A 182 15.84 -7.68 14.13
C GLN A 182 17.08 -8.25 13.42
N ALA A 183 17.93 -8.98 14.14
CA ALA A 183 19.21 -9.46 13.62
C ALA A 183 19.13 -10.32 12.35
N HIS A 184 17.97 -10.92 12.08
CA HIS A 184 17.73 -11.77 10.93
C HIS A 184 16.84 -11.14 9.86
N ALA A 185 16.49 -9.85 10.00
CA ALA A 185 15.72 -9.11 9.00
C ALA A 185 16.56 -8.93 7.72
N THR A 186 15.99 -9.32 6.58
CA THR A 186 16.66 -9.29 5.29
C THR A 186 15.90 -8.53 4.22
N GLY A 187 14.58 -8.32 4.37
CA GLY A 187 13.74 -7.59 3.45
C GLY A 187 12.42 -7.18 4.09
N VAL A 188 11.70 -6.28 3.46
CA VAL A 188 10.34 -5.86 3.87
C VAL A 188 9.41 -5.98 2.68
N TYR A 189 8.48 -6.92 2.73
CA TYR A 189 7.44 -7.13 1.73
C TYR A 189 6.19 -6.35 2.12
N THR A 190 5.90 -5.29 1.39
CA THR A 190 4.70 -4.44 1.53
C THR A 190 4.48 -3.64 0.26
N SER A 191 3.27 -3.13 0.02
CA SER A 191 2.94 -2.24 -1.12
C SER A 191 3.41 -2.81 -2.47
N GLY A 192 3.23 -4.13 -2.69
CA GLY A 192 3.56 -4.81 -3.94
C GLY A 192 5.05 -4.84 -4.31
N VAL A 193 5.97 -4.64 -3.34
CA VAL A 193 7.41 -4.62 -3.55
C VAL A 193 8.14 -5.16 -2.32
N VAL A 194 9.41 -5.55 -2.49
CA VAL A 194 10.30 -5.91 -1.38
C VAL A 194 11.38 -4.84 -1.23
N PHE A 195 11.42 -4.17 -0.07
CA PHE A 195 12.40 -3.15 0.27
C PHE A 195 13.59 -3.71 1.05
N GLU A 196 14.72 -3.01 0.97
CA GLU A 196 15.82 -3.20 1.93
C GLU A 196 15.39 -2.69 3.32
N PRO A 197 15.65 -3.44 4.42
CA PRO A 197 15.26 -3.01 5.77
C PRO A 197 15.80 -1.65 6.18
N SER A 198 17.06 -1.35 5.82
CA SER A 198 17.71 -0.05 6.08
C SER A 198 17.01 1.10 5.34
N PHE A 199 16.63 0.90 4.08
CA PHE A 199 15.87 1.89 3.32
C PHE A 199 14.48 2.13 3.94
N TYR A 200 13.77 1.04 4.31
CA TYR A 200 12.46 1.16 4.93
C TYR A 200 12.52 1.96 6.26
N GLU A 201 13.54 1.68 7.10
CA GLU A 201 13.77 2.36 8.37
C GLU A 201 14.13 3.84 8.16
N GLU A 202 14.96 4.16 7.17
CA GLU A 202 15.33 5.53 6.81
C GLU A 202 14.10 6.34 6.38
N MET A 203 13.29 5.80 5.46
CA MET A 203 12.07 6.46 4.98
C MET A 203 11.03 6.62 6.10
N ALA A 204 10.91 5.66 7.01
CA ALA A 204 10.06 5.80 8.21
C ALA A 204 10.53 6.95 9.12
N GLY A 205 11.81 7.28 9.10
CA GLY A 205 12.42 8.34 9.92
C GLY A 205 11.82 9.72 9.69
N VAL A 206 11.27 10.03 8.51
CA VAL A 206 10.65 11.33 8.17
C VAL A 206 9.47 11.67 9.10
N MET A 207 8.82 10.65 9.67
CA MET A 207 7.74 10.85 10.65
C MET A 207 8.20 11.56 11.93
N LYS A 208 9.50 11.54 12.26
CA LYS A 208 10.06 12.28 13.41
C LYS A 208 10.07 13.78 13.17
N GLU A 209 10.00 14.20 11.92
CA GLU A 209 9.91 15.58 11.47
C GLU A 209 8.47 16.02 11.15
N GLY A 210 7.50 15.09 11.32
CA GLY A 210 6.08 15.32 11.07
C GLY A 210 5.62 14.98 9.67
N GLU A 211 6.53 14.58 8.78
CA GLU A 211 6.24 14.27 7.38
C GLU A 211 5.53 12.92 7.22
N LEU A 212 4.83 12.73 6.09
CA LEU A 212 4.23 11.46 5.72
C LEU A 212 5.30 10.50 5.16
N PRO A 213 5.37 9.25 5.62
CA PRO A 213 6.33 8.26 5.13
C PRO A 213 5.85 7.65 3.80
N LEU A 214 5.67 8.48 2.77
CA LEU A 214 5.07 8.10 1.48
C LEU A 214 5.77 6.91 0.83
N ASN A 215 7.10 6.85 0.91
CA ASN A 215 7.88 5.75 0.34
C ASN A 215 7.72 4.41 1.08
N ASN A 216 7.15 4.41 2.29
CA ASN A 216 6.78 3.20 3.02
C ASN A 216 5.37 2.71 2.66
N TRP A 217 4.50 3.61 2.20
CA TRP A 217 3.10 3.34 1.94
C TRP A 217 2.81 3.07 0.47
N ILE A 218 3.45 3.83 -0.41
CA ILE A 218 3.19 3.84 -1.84
C ILE A 218 4.44 3.44 -2.59
N TRP A 219 4.32 2.47 -3.48
CA TRP A 219 5.35 2.21 -4.47
C TRP A 219 5.20 3.17 -5.64
N PHE A 220 6.30 3.83 -5.98
CA PHE A 220 6.42 4.70 -7.15
C PHE A 220 7.18 3.95 -8.23
N GLY A 221 6.44 3.22 -9.06
CA GLY A 221 7.01 2.44 -10.16
C GLY A 221 7.46 3.32 -11.32
N LEU A 222 8.56 2.93 -11.96
CA LEU A 222 9.13 3.63 -13.12
C LEU A 222 9.53 2.62 -14.19
N TYR A 223 9.22 2.94 -15.43
CA TYR A 223 9.77 2.21 -16.59
C TYR A 223 9.90 3.10 -17.81
N ARG A 224 10.84 2.74 -18.71
CA ARG A 224 11.06 3.46 -19.97
C ARG A 224 10.24 2.84 -21.08
N THR A 225 9.70 3.68 -21.96
CA THR A 225 9.07 3.31 -23.21
C THR A 225 9.91 3.77 -24.39
N ALA A 226 9.44 3.55 -25.62
CA ALA A 226 10.09 4.08 -26.81
C ALA A 226 9.95 5.63 -26.92
N THR A 227 8.96 6.20 -26.27
CA THR A 227 8.55 7.60 -26.37
C THR A 227 8.91 8.44 -25.14
N GLY A 228 9.13 7.82 -23.99
CA GLY A 228 9.43 8.57 -22.77
C GLY A 228 9.60 7.70 -21.53
N VAL A 229 9.23 8.26 -20.39
CA VAL A 229 9.23 7.60 -19.08
C VAL A 229 7.80 7.51 -18.60
N ASN A 230 7.43 6.33 -18.13
CA ASN A 230 6.18 6.11 -17.42
C ASN A 230 6.46 5.98 -15.91
N ALA A 231 5.59 6.58 -15.12
CA ALA A 231 5.57 6.44 -13.66
C ALA A 231 4.16 6.07 -13.21
N TYR A 232 4.06 5.32 -12.12
CA TYR A 232 2.77 4.95 -11.54
C TYR A 232 2.88 4.78 -10.02
N THR A 233 1.76 4.91 -9.34
CA THR A 233 1.62 4.58 -7.92
C THR A 233 1.05 3.18 -7.74
N TYR A 234 1.32 2.57 -6.58
CA TYR A 234 0.68 1.35 -6.12
C TYR A 234 0.56 1.38 -4.60
N GLY A 235 -0.68 1.30 -4.09
CA GLY A 235 -1.00 1.39 -2.67
C GLY A 235 -1.89 2.57 -2.28
N MET A 236 -2.34 3.40 -3.23
CA MET A 236 -3.26 4.51 -2.98
C MET A 236 -4.64 4.03 -2.52
N ASP A 237 -5.04 2.82 -2.91
CA ASP A 237 -6.31 2.18 -2.56
C ASP A 237 -6.50 2.02 -1.04
N ILE A 238 -5.40 1.82 -0.29
CA ILE A 238 -5.41 1.76 1.18
C ILE A 238 -5.94 3.07 1.79
N PHE A 239 -5.72 4.19 1.10
CA PHE A 239 -6.17 5.53 1.50
C PHE A 239 -7.50 5.92 0.84
N GLY A 240 -8.18 4.99 0.17
CA GLY A 240 -9.43 5.27 -0.56
C GLY A 240 -9.24 6.17 -1.77
N LYS A 241 -8.03 6.21 -2.36
CA LYS A 241 -7.69 7.01 -3.54
C LYS A 241 -7.42 6.09 -4.74
N GLU A 242 -7.65 6.60 -5.95
CA GLU A 242 -7.28 5.88 -7.18
C GLU A 242 -5.77 6.00 -7.43
N GLU A 243 -5.19 4.96 -8.03
CA GLU A 243 -3.80 4.97 -8.46
C GLU A 243 -3.57 6.00 -9.57
N LEU A 244 -2.39 6.61 -9.55
CA LEU A 244 -1.97 7.64 -10.48
C LEU A 244 -0.97 7.09 -11.50
N GLU A 245 -1.06 7.54 -12.74
CA GLU A 245 -0.08 7.26 -13.79
C GLU A 245 0.33 8.54 -14.52
N VAL A 246 1.63 8.68 -14.77
CA VAL A 246 2.20 9.64 -15.71
C VAL A 246 2.76 8.86 -16.88
N LEU A 247 2.32 9.14 -18.10
CA LEU A 247 2.69 8.38 -19.28
C LEU A 247 3.52 9.22 -20.25
N ASP A 248 4.52 8.58 -20.87
CA ASP A 248 5.37 9.11 -21.93
C ASP A 248 6.00 10.48 -21.62
N ALA A 249 6.35 10.70 -20.35
CA ALA A 249 7.01 11.93 -19.92
C ALA A 249 8.38 12.09 -20.61
N ASN A 250 8.59 13.23 -21.26
CA ASN A 250 9.86 13.58 -21.86
C ASN A 250 10.78 14.25 -20.80
N ALA A 251 11.18 13.47 -19.80
CA ALA A 251 12.01 13.92 -18.70
C ALA A 251 12.89 12.80 -18.14
N GLU A 252 13.79 13.16 -17.23
CA GLU A 252 14.59 12.18 -16.49
C GLU A 252 13.69 11.40 -15.51
N PRO A 253 13.89 10.08 -15.34
CA PRO A 253 13.00 9.22 -14.54
C PRO A 253 12.81 9.73 -13.11
N MET A 254 13.87 10.19 -12.47
CA MET A 254 13.79 10.68 -11.09
C MET A 254 12.98 11.97 -10.97
N THR A 255 12.98 12.83 -12.00
CA THR A 255 12.14 14.03 -12.04
C THR A 255 10.66 13.67 -12.13
N VAL A 256 10.32 12.69 -12.97
CA VAL A 256 8.92 12.18 -13.07
C VAL A 256 8.47 11.53 -11.77
N ARG A 257 9.37 10.77 -11.14
CA ARG A 257 9.09 10.17 -9.82
C ARG A 257 8.85 11.24 -8.75
N GLU A 258 9.71 12.25 -8.69
CA GLU A 258 9.61 13.34 -7.70
C GLU A 258 8.30 14.12 -7.87
N PHE A 259 7.91 14.42 -9.10
CA PHE A 259 6.61 15.00 -9.40
C PHE A 259 5.46 14.16 -8.82
N LEU A 260 5.48 12.84 -9.07
CA LEU A 260 4.43 11.94 -8.57
C LEU A 260 4.43 11.81 -7.04
N VAL A 261 5.61 11.79 -6.40
CA VAL A 261 5.73 11.80 -4.94
C VAL A 261 5.12 13.07 -4.34
N ASN A 262 5.42 14.24 -4.91
CA ASN A 262 4.89 15.52 -4.44
C ASN A 262 3.37 15.58 -4.62
N LEU A 263 2.86 15.06 -5.75
CA LEU A 263 1.43 14.99 -6.01
C LEU A 263 0.69 14.08 -5.01
N VAL A 264 1.23 12.90 -4.75
CA VAL A 264 0.70 11.96 -3.74
C VAL A 264 0.74 12.60 -2.34
N GLY A 265 1.83 13.28 -2.00
CA GLY A 265 1.95 14.02 -0.74
C GLY A 265 0.80 15.00 -0.55
N TYR A 266 0.54 15.84 -1.56
CA TYR A 266 -0.58 16.77 -1.55
C TYR A 266 -1.94 16.07 -1.44
N VAL A 267 -2.16 15.01 -2.24
CA VAL A 267 -3.42 14.25 -2.25
C VAL A 267 -3.73 13.64 -0.89
N LEU A 268 -2.73 13.10 -0.20
CA LEU A 268 -2.92 12.46 1.10
C LEU A 268 -2.98 13.46 2.26
N ASP A 269 -2.13 14.50 2.25
CA ASP A 269 -2.05 15.47 3.34
C ASP A 269 -3.31 16.36 3.40
N GLU A 270 -3.84 16.76 2.24
CA GLU A 270 -5.03 17.60 2.11
C GLU A 270 -6.32 16.80 1.90
N ASP A 271 -6.26 15.47 1.96
CA ASP A 271 -7.37 14.54 1.69
C ASP A 271 -8.12 14.82 0.38
N VAL A 272 -7.40 15.19 -0.67
CA VAL A 272 -7.96 15.54 -1.98
C VAL A 272 -8.47 14.30 -2.71
N THR A 273 -9.63 14.40 -3.37
CA THR A 273 -10.12 13.40 -4.31
C THR A 273 -10.06 13.96 -5.72
N LEU A 274 -9.11 13.47 -6.52
CA LEU A 274 -8.94 13.85 -7.92
C LEU A 274 -10.03 13.21 -8.80
N LYS A 275 -10.47 13.93 -9.86
CA LYS A 275 -11.52 13.45 -10.76
C LYS A 275 -11.14 13.61 -12.22
N ASP A 276 -11.74 12.78 -13.04
CA ASP A 276 -11.65 12.89 -14.50
C ASP A 276 -12.05 14.28 -14.99
N GLY A 277 -11.25 14.87 -15.87
CA GLY A 277 -11.47 16.18 -16.46
C GLY A 277 -10.95 17.36 -15.62
N GLU A 278 -10.53 17.14 -14.36
CA GLU A 278 -9.91 18.18 -13.54
C GLU A 278 -8.47 18.46 -13.97
N THR A 279 -7.90 19.52 -13.44
CA THR A 279 -6.48 19.85 -13.56
C THR A 279 -5.86 19.97 -12.18
N ILE A 280 -4.59 19.61 -12.06
CA ILE A 280 -3.79 19.76 -10.84
C ILE A 280 -2.43 20.39 -11.20
N GLY A 281 -1.82 21.12 -10.29
CA GLY A 281 -0.50 21.72 -10.49
C GLY A 281 -0.01 22.41 -9.24
N PHE A 282 1.29 22.76 -9.22
CA PHE A 282 1.97 23.37 -8.08
C PHE A 282 1.96 24.90 -8.14
N SER A 283 1.45 25.50 -9.22
CA SER A 283 1.27 26.94 -9.38
C SER A 283 0.08 27.27 -10.29
N ALA A 284 -0.29 28.55 -10.41
CA ALA A 284 -1.40 28.97 -11.25
C ALA A 284 -1.18 28.68 -12.75
N ASP A 285 0.07 28.67 -13.19
CA ASP A 285 0.48 28.45 -14.59
C ASP A 285 0.90 27.01 -14.86
N ASP A 286 0.93 26.17 -13.82
CA ASP A 286 1.35 24.76 -13.89
C ASP A 286 0.08 23.90 -13.77
N LYS A 287 -0.52 23.52 -14.90
CA LYS A 287 -1.77 22.78 -14.96
C LYS A 287 -1.59 21.46 -15.67
N HIS A 288 -1.68 20.39 -14.95
CA HIS A 288 -1.64 19.02 -15.46
C HIS A 288 -3.07 18.47 -15.54
N ARG A 289 -3.48 18.07 -16.74
CA ARG A 289 -4.83 17.51 -16.95
C ARG A 289 -4.91 16.10 -16.37
N ILE A 290 -6.05 15.80 -15.73
CA ILE A 290 -6.37 14.49 -15.20
C ILE A 290 -7.38 13.80 -16.12
N THR A 291 -7.10 12.56 -16.51
CA THR A 291 -8.03 11.73 -17.27
C THR A 291 -8.11 10.33 -16.63
N ARG A 292 -9.32 9.77 -16.56
CA ARG A 292 -9.54 8.43 -15.99
C ARG A 292 -9.71 7.40 -17.09
N SER A 293 -8.89 6.38 -17.10
CA SER A 293 -8.99 5.27 -18.08
C SER A 293 -8.38 3.99 -17.51
N GLN A 294 -8.49 2.88 -18.24
CA GLN A 294 -7.84 1.62 -17.87
C GLN A 294 -6.35 1.83 -17.61
N GLY A 295 -5.84 1.25 -16.53
CA GLY A 295 -4.42 1.33 -16.17
C GLY A 295 -3.52 0.78 -17.27
N VAL A 296 -2.37 1.41 -17.46
CA VAL A 296 -1.33 0.95 -18.41
C VAL A 296 -0.32 0.07 -17.66
N ALA A 297 0.16 0.52 -16.52
CA ALA A 297 0.99 -0.28 -15.63
C ALA A 297 0.16 -1.27 -14.79
N LEU A 298 -1.10 -0.93 -14.53
CA LEU A 298 -2.04 -1.67 -13.69
C LEU A 298 -3.29 -2.04 -14.51
N PRO A 299 -3.20 -2.96 -15.46
CA PRO A 299 -4.26 -3.24 -16.44
C PRO A 299 -5.54 -3.82 -15.81
N GLU A 300 -5.49 -4.30 -14.58
CA GLU A 300 -6.63 -4.88 -13.87
C GLU A 300 -7.59 -3.83 -13.30
N GLN A 301 -7.19 -2.55 -13.27
CA GLN A 301 -7.98 -1.49 -12.64
C GLN A 301 -8.00 -0.19 -13.46
N MET A 302 -8.93 0.70 -13.14
CA MET A 302 -8.95 2.08 -13.62
C MET A 302 -7.93 2.91 -12.85
N THR A 303 -7.25 3.83 -13.51
CA THR A 303 -6.30 4.76 -12.90
C THR A 303 -6.51 6.17 -13.42
N LEU A 304 -6.00 7.16 -12.69
CA LEU A 304 -5.97 8.55 -13.10
C LEU A 304 -4.64 8.85 -13.80
N LYS A 305 -4.70 9.25 -15.06
CA LYS A 305 -3.53 9.72 -15.82
C LYS A 305 -3.36 11.20 -15.58
N VAL A 306 -2.18 11.59 -15.12
CA VAL A 306 -1.81 12.99 -14.95
C VAL A 306 -0.88 13.36 -16.10
N SER A 307 -1.26 14.33 -16.93
CA SER A 307 -0.44 14.76 -18.06
C SER A 307 0.90 15.28 -17.57
N TRP A 308 2.01 14.93 -18.26
CA TRP A 308 3.32 15.48 -17.92
C TRP A 308 3.45 16.93 -18.36
N ASP A 309 2.98 17.24 -19.55
CA ASP A 309 3.00 18.60 -20.07
C ASP A 309 1.88 19.43 -19.43
N SER A 310 2.21 20.62 -18.93
CA SER A 310 1.20 21.59 -18.51
C SER A 310 0.40 22.04 -19.73
N SER A 311 -0.92 21.91 -19.68
CA SER A 311 -1.79 22.32 -20.78
C SER A 311 -2.08 23.82 -20.67
N ASP A 312 -1.55 24.62 -21.59
CA ASP A 312 -2.00 26.00 -21.83
C ASP A 312 -3.34 26.07 -22.61
N ASP A 313 -3.83 24.92 -23.08
CA ASP A 313 -5.05 24.83 -23.87
C ASP A 313 -6.26 24.47 -23.01
N ASP A 314 -6.97 25.48 -22.55
CA ASP A 314 -8.40 25.34 -22.18
C ASP A 314 -9.21 25.27 -23.49
N PRO A 315 -9.83 24.12 -23.86
CA PRO A 315 -10.61 24.00 -25.08
C PRO A 315 -11.87 24.90 -25.09
N ASP A 316 -12.16 25.61 -24.00
CA ASP A 316 -13.31 26.54 -23.90
C ASP A 316 -12.95 27.97 -24.29
N ASP A 317 -11.66 28.32 -24.45
CA ASP A 317 -11.24 29.69 -24.85
C ASP A 317 -11.33 29.95 -26.37
N THR A 318 -11.76 28.96 -27.16
CA THR A 318 -11.92 29.13 -28.65
C THR A 318 -13.33 29.52 -29.10
N LYS A 319 -14.24 29.90 -28.20
CA LYS A 319 -15.65 30.24 -28.57
C LYS A 319 -16.00 31.72 -28.52
N GLU A 320 -15.11 32.64 -28.18
CA GLU A 320 -15.44 34.06 -28.06
C GLU A 320 -14.73 35.01 -29.03
N THR A 321 -14.25 34.55 -30.18
CA THR A 321 -13.73 35.47 -31.23
C THR A 321 -14.22 35.14 -32.62
N THR A 322 -15.57 35.15 -32.81
CA THR A 322 -16.15 35.33 -34.13
C THR A 322 -17.59 35.83 -33.98
N GLU A 323 -17.74 37.15 -33.78
CA GLU A 323 -18.89 37.91 -34.17
C GLU A 323 -18.72 39.40 -33.80
N GLU A 324 -17.96 40.12 -34.59
CA GLU A 324 -18.16 41.58 -34.80
C GLU A 324 -17.27 42.04 -35.95
N ALA A 325 -17.70 41.76 -37.16
CA ALA A 325 -17.28 42.51 -38.34
C ALA A 325 -18.29 42.25 -39.44
N ASP A 326 -19.39 42.93 -39.46
CA ASP A 326 -20.05 43.42 -40.67
C ASP A 326 -21.37 44.13 -40.36
N THR A 327 -21.33 45.40 -40.36
CA THR A 327 -22.39 46.32 -40.80
C THR A 327 -21.70 47.66 -40.98
N GLY A 328 -21.45 48.14 -42.09
CA GLY A 328 -22.22 48.26 -43.28
C GLY A 328 -22.55 49.70 -43.52
N LEU A 329 -22.37 50.12 -44.74
CA LEU A 329 -23.05 51.24 -45.43
C LEU A 329 -22.46 52.64 -45.18
N ASP A 330 -21.82 53.10 -46.23
CA ASP A 330 -22.39 53.69 -47.45
C ASP A 330 -23.22 54.96 -47.18
N GLU A 331 -22.77 55.99 -47.79
CA GLU A 331 -23.45 57.09 -48.43
C GLU A 331 -22.93 58.52 -48.14
N ARG A 332 -22.29 59.03 -49.21
CA ARG A 332 -22.56 60.38 -49.78
C ARG A 332 -22.14 61.64 -48.97
N GLU A 333 -21.26 62.41 -49.47
CA GLU A 333 -21.18 63.33 -50.62
C GLU A 333 -19.71 63.81 -50.80
#